data_50b4b370737d48a75599fcaf0d41b268
#
_entry.id   50b4b370737d48a75599fcaf0d41b268
#
_cell.length_a   1.000
_cell.length_b   1.000
_cell.length_c   1.000
_cell.angle_alpha   90.00
_cell.angle_beta   90.00
_cell.angle_gamma   90.00
#
_symmetry.space_group_name_H-M   'P 1'
#
loop_
_entity.id
_entity.type
_entity.pdbx_description
1 polymer ?
#
loop_
_entity_poly.entity_id
_entity_poly.type
_entity_poly.pdbx_seq_one_letter_code
_entity_poly.pdbx_strand_id
1 'polypeptide(L)'
;MLDRRNMLMTLGAGAAGGLTLAGSNGAEAAAAAQASEALGPYARPWSPPDDKNPHAQNIVALSEDYFVPGRFAGKTIIVTGCARGMGRMATIRLAREGANVVGVDWLADEGRAVIDGVRRDGGKAVFVPGDVSENAVCDRMVATAVEQYGGLDAALNNAGVMDAVYPGDPIDYDKQKSLIMTRIDQASDDYWDVVMRVNATGVFRCLRAELRQMMKQNRGGAIVNVASVAGLRGFGGTPSYVASKHAVNGLTKNAAIDYAPYGIRVNSVCMANTATPMVERAMQILRERAQATGEAGGIGMIKTKSLLQYSDQQGRDSTPAEQVAVMLFLLSPESSNLTGANYATDGGFTTY
;
A
#
# COMPACT_ATOMS: atom_id res chain seq x y z
N MET A 1 33.58 -26.73 26.89
CA MET A 1 32.14 -26.92 26.64
C MET A 1 31.39 -26.24 27.78
N LEU A 2 30.99 -25.02 27.63
CA LEU A 2 30.21 -24.25 28.63
C LEU A 2 28.73 -24.43 28.28
N ASP A 3 28.03 -25.00 29.25
CA ASP A 3 26.60 -25.37 29.16
C ASP A 3 25.69 -24.15 29.10
N ARG A 4 24.90 -24.06 28.01
CA ARG A 4 23.95 -22.97 27.73
C ARG A 4 22.70 -22.94 28.64
N ARG A 5 22.61 -23.80 29.64
CA ARG A 5 21.43 -23.92 30.53
C ARG A 5 21.43 -23.03 31.76
N ASN A 6 22.54 -22.40 32.10
CA ASN A 6 22.65 -21.61 33.34
C ASN A 6 22.49 -20.09 33.19
N MET A 7 22.03 -19.58 32.03
CA MET A 7 21.87 -18.12 31.80
C MET A 7 20.43 -17.63 31.88
N LEU A 8 19.47 -18.46 32.27
CA LEU A 8 18.03 -18.13 32.27
C LEU A 8 17.34 -18.21 33.65
N MET A 9 18.09 -18.29 34.77
CA MET A 9 17.50 -18.42 36.11
C MET A 9 17.90 -17.36 37.13
N THR A 10 18.00 -16.12 36.75
CA THR A 10 18.19 -15.01 37.73
C THR A 10 17.35 -13.75 37.43
N LEU A 11 16.09 -13.94 37.02
CA LEU A 11 15.10 -12.86 37.03
C LEU A 11 13.72 -13.44 37.38
N GLY A 12 13.52 -13.67 38.67
CA GLY A 12 12.22 -14.05 39.15
C GLY A 12 12.20 -14.20 40.66
N ALA A 13 11.82 -13.21 41.37
CA ALA A 13 11.04 -13.16 42.61
C ALA A 13 11.42 -11.93 43.44
N GLY A 14 10.47 -11.05 43.65
CA GLY A 14 10.61 -9.91 44.54
C GLY A 14 9.26 -9.23 44.76
N ALA A 15 8.60 -9.68 45.79
CA ALA A 15 7.30 -9.40 46.34
C ALA A 15 6.85 -7.93 46.39
N ALA A 16 5.55 -7.77 46.43
CA ALA A 16 4.80 -6.58 46.79
C ALA A 16 5.21 -5.99 48.16
N GLY A 17 5.49 -4.69 48.16
CA GLY A 17 5.69 -3.91 49.38
C GLY A 17 5.65 -2.44 49.01
N GLY A 18 4.53 -1.76 49.33
CA GLY A 18 4.41 -0.32 49.16
C GLY A 18 5.40 0.42 50.05
N LEU A 19 6.20 1.28 49.43
CA LEU A 19 6.98 2.30 50.13
C LEU A 19 6.99 3.57 49.25
N THR A 20 6.62 4.64 49.89
CA THR A 20 6.63 6.03 49.41
C THR A 20 8.00 6.42 48.85
N LEU A 21 8.08 6.71 47.56
CA LEU A 21 9.29 7.18 46.89
C LEU A 21 9.40 8.72 46.96
N ALA A 22 10.09 9.17 48.01
CA ALA A 22 10.76 10.46 47.96
C ALA A 22 12.27 10.17 48.12
N GLY A 23 13.08 10.27 47.05
CA GLY A 23 14.51 10.29 47.15
C GLY A 23 15.38 9.48 46.18
N SER A 24 14.87 8.84 45.12
CA SER A 24 15.70 8.01 44.22
C SER A 24 16.12 8.66 42.89
N ASN A 25 15.56 9.79 42.51
CA ASN A 25 15.80 10.38 41.19
C ASN A 25 17.23 10.99 41.02
N GLY A 26 17.94 11.30 42.10
CA GLY A 26 19.29 11.86 42.02
C GLY A 26 20.38 10.82 41.79
N ALA A 27 20.28 9.65 42.39
CA ALA A 27 21.28 8.59 42.25
C ALA A 27 21.20 7.83 40.92
N GLU A 28 19.99 7.61 40.41
CA GLU A 28 19.81 7.01 39.05
C GLU A 28 20.24 7.99 37.96
N ALA A 29 19.93 9.26 38.07
CA ALA A 29 20.40 10.29 37.15
C ALA A 29 21.94 10.45 37.18
N ALA A 30 22.56 10.36 38.35
CA ALA A 30 24.03 10.40 38.48
C ALA A 30 24.70 9.14 37.93
N ALA A 31 24.12 7.96 38.12
CA ALA A 31 24.61 6.70 37.56
C ALA A 31 24.44 6.66 36.01
N ALA A 32 23.36 7.20 35.49
CA ALA A 32 23.15 7.36 34.04
C ALA A 32 24.12 8.37 33.42
N ALA A 33 24.44 9.46 34.12
CA ALA A 33 25.42 10.45 33.69
C ALA A 33 26.85 9.88 33.67
N GLN A 34 27.24 9.12 34.69
CA GLN A 34 28.56 8.45 34.76
C GLN A 34 28.70 7.34 33.71
N ALA A 35 27.63 6.58 33.41
CA ALA A 35 27.60 5.60 32.33
C ALA A 35 27.73 6.27 30.94
N SER A 36 27.17 7.46 30.77
CA SER A 36 27.28 8.26 29.55
C SER A 36 28.70 8.81 29.31
N GLU A 37 29.41 9.19 30.39
CA GLU A 37 30.81 9.67 30.32
C GLU A 37 31.78 8.54 29.97
N ALA A 38 31.54 7.31 30.44
CA ALA A 38 32.37 6.12 30.18
C ALA A 38 32.31 5.61 28.72
N LEU A 39 31.28 5.95 27.96
CA LEU A 39 31.04 5.43 26.63
C LEU A 39 31.41 6.42 25.50
N GLY A 40 31.89 7.62 25.84
CA GLY A 40 32.33 8.65 24.88
C GLY A 40 31.19 9.26 24.03
N PRO A 41 31.50 10.15 23.07
CA PRO A 41 30.50 10.97 22.36
C PRO A 41 29.52 10.19 21.48
N TYR A 42 29.71 8.88 21.31
CA TYR A 42 28.83 8.02 20.54
C TYR A 42 27.81 7.26 21.38
N ALA A 43 27.88 7.29 22.68
CA ALA A 43 26.94 6.65 23.59
C ALA A 43 25.89 7.62 24.08
N ARG A 44 25.03 8.08 23.18
CA ARG A 44 23.74 8.58 23.62
C ARG A 44 22.92 7.37 24.04
N PRO A 45 22.39 7.32 25.28
CA PRO A 45 21.37 6.34 25.61
C PRO A 45 20.27 6.48 24.55
N TRP A 46 19.88 5.36 23.92
CA TRP A 46 18.77 5.35 23.00
C TRP A 46 17.53 5.81 23.77
N SER A 47 17.16 7.04 23.60
CA SER A 47 15.83 7.53 23.90
C SER A 47 15.03 7.35 22.61
N PRO A 48 13.78 6.84 22.70
CA PRO A 48 12.89 6.96 21.55
C PRO A 48 12.93 8.43 21.14
N PRO A 49 13.11 8.74 19.85
CA PRO A 49 13.15 10.13 19.42
C PRO A 49 11.92 10.82 20.00
N ASP A 50 12.12 11.93 20.71
CA ASP A 50 11.03 12.86 20.98
C ASP A 50 10.23 12.98 19.69
N ASP A 51 8.92 12.89 19.76
CA ASP A 51 8.04 12.97 18.60
C ASP A 51 8.23 14.28 17.78
N LYS A 52 9.10 15.15 18.23
CA LYS A 52 9.42 16.43 17.61
C LYS A 52 10.85 16.44 17.07
N ASN A 53 10.95 16.29 15.74
CA ASN A 53 12.20 16.55 15.04
C ASN A 53 12.44 18.08 14.97
N PRO A 54 13.47 18.64 15.63
CA PRO A 54 13.73 20.08 15.60
C PRO A 54 14.18 20.58 14.21
N HIS A 55 14.53 19.66 13.32
CA HIS A 55 14.96 19.94 11.94
C HIS A 55 13.87 19.65 10.92
N ALA A 56 12.66 19.30 11.37
CA ALA A 56 11.55 19.01 10.46
C ALA A 56 11.25 20.22 9.55
N GLN A 57 11.01 19.92 8.29
CA GLN A 57 10.72 20.90 7.24
C GLN A 57 9.25 20.84 6.84
N ASN A 58 8.76 21.92 6.27
CA ASN A 58 7.46 21.89 5.59
C ASN A 58 7.64 21.26 4.20
N ILE A 59 7.42 19.95 4.11
CA ILE A 59 7.58 19.20 2.85
C ILE A 59 6.29 19.33 2.04
N VAL A 60 6.36 20.10 0.96
CA VAL A 60 5.22 20.34 0.07
C VAL A 60 4.93 19.09 -0.76
N ALA A 61 3.71 18.58 -0.67
CA ALA A 61 3.25 17.46 -1.48
C ALA A 61 3.12 17.87 -2.96
N LEU A 62 3.20 16.88 -3.85
CA LEU A 62 2.87 17.09 -5.26
C LEU A 62 1.39 17.52 -5.38
N SER A 63 1.14 18.58 -6.16
CA SER A 63 -0.23 19.05 -6.41
C SER A 63 -1.09 17.95 -7.04
N GLU A 64 -2.34 17.83 -6.61
CA GLU A 64 -3.32 16.92 -7.23
C GLU A 64 -3.61 17.31 -8.70
N ASP A 65 -3.43 18.59 -9.03
CA ASP A 65 -3.60 19.10 -10.38
C ASP A 65 -2.39 18.91 -11.29
N TYR A 66 -1.27 18.40 -10.77
CA TYR A 66 -0.08 18.17 -11.58
C TYR A 66 -0.30 17.10 -12.64
N PHE A 67 0.06 17.40 -13.89
CA PHE A 67 0.06 16.43 -15.00
C PHE A 67 1.12 16.80 -16.03
N VAL A 68 1.50 15.83 -16.90
CA VAL A 68 2.44 16.03 -18.00
C VAL A 68 1.67 15.94 -19.31
N PRO A 69 1.43 17.07 -20.01
CA PRO A 69 0.63 17.08 -21.22
C PRO A 69 1.18 16.12 -22.29
N GLY A 70 0.31 15.28 -22.84
CA GLY A 70 0.64 14.41 -23.96
C GLY A 70 1.49 13.18 -23.65
N ARG A 71 1.91 12.93 -22.40
CA ARG A 71 2.75 11.78 -22.02
C ARG A 71 2.16 10.44 -22.48
N PHE A 72 0.84 10.31 -22.44
CA PHE A 72 0.12 9.11 -22.87
C PHE A 72 -0.78 9.35 -24.09
N ALA A 73 -0.44 10.34 -24.94
CA ALA A 73 -1.26 10.66 -26.10
C ALA A 73 -1.55 9.42 -26.96
N GLY A 74 -2.85 9.10 -27.10
CA GLY A 74 -3.34 7.96 -27.90
C GLY A 74 -3.09 6.56 -27.31
N LYS A 75 -2.52 6.47 -26.10
CA LYS A 75 -2.32 5.19 -25.40
C LYS A 75 -3.61 4.73 -24.72
N THR A 76 -3.89 3.45 -24.78
CA THR A 76 -5.02 2.83 -24.09
C THR A 76 -4.54 2.16 -22.82
N ILE A 77 -5.11 2.57 -21.68
CA ILE A 77 -4.65 2.15 -20.36
C ILE A 77 -5.85 1.67 -19.51
N ILE A 78 -5.74 0.45 -18.96
CA ILE A 78 -6.70 -0.07 -17.98
C ILE A 78 -6.26 0.40 -16.58
N VAL A 79 -7.24 0.83 -15.75
CA VAL A 79 -7.05 1.15 -14.34
C VAL A 79 -8.08 0.39 -13.50
N THR A 80 -7.65 -0.57 -12.69
CA THR A 80 -8.54 -1.26 -11.75
C THR A 80 -8.62 -0.54 -10.41
N GLY A 81 -9.79 -0.57 -9.75
CA GLY A 81 -10.01 0.22 -8.52
C GLY A 81 -10.12 1.72 -8.80
N CYS A 82 -10.80 2.10 -9.90
CA CYS A 82 -10.82 3.47 -10.42
C CYS A 82 -11.75 4.44 -9.66
N ALA A 83 -12.60 3.93 -8.75
CA ALA A 83 -13.63 4.73 -8.10
C ALA A 83 -13.09 5.66 -7.00
N ARG A 84 -12.05 5.25 -6.28
CA ARG A 84 -11.54 5.93 -5.08
C ARG A 84 -10.01 6.03 -5.06
N GLY A 85 -9.48 6.87 -4.18
CA GLY A 85 -8.06 6.95 -3.80
C GLY A 85 -7.11 7.07 -5.01
N MET A 86 -6.06 6.26 -5.01
CA MET A 86 -5.02 6.30 -6.04
C MET A 86 -5.54 5.92 -7.44
N GLY A 87 -6.47 4.95 -7.53
CA GLY A 87 -7.05 4.56 -8.82
C GLY A 87 -7.88 5.69 -9.44
N ARG A 88 -8.67 6.41 -8.64
CA ARG A 88 -9.38 7.61 -9.10
C ARG A 88 -8.40 8.70 -9.59
N MET A 89 -7.37 8.99 -8.78
CA MET A 89 -6.34 9.96 -9.15
C MET A 89 -5.62 9.56 -10.45
N ALA A 90 -5.24 8.29 -10.59
CA ALA A 90 -4.59 7.76 -11.79
C ALA A 90 -5.50 7.89 -13.03
N THR A 91 -6.79 7.54 -12.90
CA THR A 91 -7.78 7.64 -13.98
C THR A 91 -7.90 9.08 -14.50
N ILE A 92 -8.07 10.04 -13.60
CA ILE A 92 -8.18 11.46 -13.96
C ILE A 92 -6.89 11.95 -14.61
N ARG A 93 -5.76 11.67 -13.99
CA ARG A 93 -4.45 12.16 -14.47
C ARG A 93 -4.04 11.54 -15.79
N LEU A 94 -4.23 10.23 -16.00
CA LEU A 94 -3.96 9.56 -17.27
C LEU A 94 -4.76 10.18 -18.41
N ALA A 95 -6.06 10.46 -18.19
CA ALA A 95 -6.90 11.08 -19.20
C ALA A 95 -6.43 12.52 -19.51
N ARG A 96 -6.05 13.33 -18.52
CA ARG A 96 -5.46 14.66 -18.69
C ARG A 96 -4.11 14.61 -19.45
N GLU A 97 -3.37 13.51 -19.31
CA GLU A 97 -2.11 13.26 -20.00
C GLU A 97 -2.30 12.63 -21.41
N GLY A 98 -3.55 12.52 -21.87
CA GLY A 98 -3.92 12.13 -23.24
C GLY A 98 -4.24 10.65 -23.44
N ALA A 99 -4.34 9.86 -22.38
CA ALA A 99 -4.70 8.44 -22.47
C ALA A 99 -6.20 8.23 -22.79
N ASN A 100 -6.49 7.09 -23.45
CA ASN A 100 -7.80 6.48 -23.44
C ASN A 100 -7.87 5.55 -22.21
N VAL A 101 -8.77 5.80 -21.27
CA VAL A 101 -8.79 5.07 -20.00
C VAL A 101 -9.97 4.09 -19.94
N VAL A 102 -9.69 2.83 -19.58
CA VAL A 102 -10.71 1.85 -19.19
C VAL A 102 -10.67 1.72 -17.66
N GLY A 103 -11.61 2.35 -16.97
CA GLY A 103 -11.74 2.28 -15.52
C GLY A 103 -12.59 1.08 -15.11
N VAL A 104 -12.10 0.29 -14.14
CA VAL A 104 -12.77 -0.91 -13.61
C VAL A 104 -12.96 -0.75 -12.10
N ASP A 105 -14.17 -0.98 -11.61
CA ASP A 105 -14.43 -0.99 -10.17
C ASP A 105 -15.74 -1.76 -9.86
N TRP A 106 -15.85 -2.33 -8.66
CA TRP A 106 -17.09 -2.91 -8.18
C TRP A 106 -18.04 -1.86 -7.60
N LEU A 107 -17.53 -0.68 -7.17
CA LEU A 107 -18.33 0.48 -6.73
C LEU A 107 -18.92 1.18 -7.97
N ALA A 108 -20.01 0.63 -8.50
CA ALA A 108 -20.52 0.97 -9.83
C ALA A 108 -20.87 2.46 -9.97
N ASP A 109 -21.53 3.06 -8.99
CA ASP A 109 -21.99 4.45 -9.07
C ASP A 109 -20.81 5.43 -8.95
N GLU A 110 -19.88 5.17 -8.04
CA GLU A 110 -18.69 6.00 -7.85
C GLU A 110 -17.74 5.89 -9.05
N GLY A 111 -17.51 4.68 -9.55
CA GLY A 111 -16.69 4.47 -10.74
C GLY A 111 -17.28 5.17 -11.96
N ARG A 112 -18.59 5.10 -12.14
CA ARG A 112 -19.32 5.82 -13.20
C ARG A 112 -19.17 7.33 -13.06
N ALA A 113 -19.34 7.86 -11.84
CA ALA A 113 -19.18 9.29 -11.57
C ALA A 113 -17.76 9.81 -11.91
N VAL A 114 -16.70 9.01 -11.62
CA VAL A 114 -15.32 9.35 -11.99
C VAL A 114 -15.16 9.42 -13.51
N ILE A 115 -15.63 8.43 -14.23
CA ILE A 115 -15.53 8.36 -15.71
C ILE A 115 -16.34 9.49 -16.38
N ASP A 116 -17.54 9.77 -15.87
CA ASP A 116 -18.35 10.88 -16.38
C ASP A 116 -17.71 12.25 -16.11
N GLY A 117 -17.01 12.39 -14.97
CA GLY A 117 -16.15 13.55 -14.69
C GLY A 117 -15.05 13.71 -15.74
N VAL A 118 -14.28 12.66 -15.99
CA VAL A 118 -13.23 12.64 -17.01
C VAL A 118 -13.76 13.04 -18.39
N ARG A 119 -14.94 12.52 -18.78
CA ARG A 119 -15.57 12.86 -20.07
C ARG A 119 -16.03 14.31 -20.16
N ARG A 120 -16.61 14.85 -19.07
CA ARG A 120 -17.00 16.27 -19.00
C ARG A 120 -15.80 17.21 -19.18
N ASP A 121 -14.64 16.79 -18.66
CA ASP A 121 -13.38 17.54 -18.79
C ASP A 121 -12.70 17.34 -20.16
N GLY A 122 -13.34 16.65 -21.10
CA GLY A 122 -12.84 16.42 -22.47
C GLY A 122 -11.92 15.20 -22.60
N GLY A 123 -11.70 14.42 -21.52
CA GLY A 123 -10.92 13.20 -21.55
C GLY A 123 -11.68 12.01 -22.17
N LYS A 124 -10.93 10.97 -22.55
CA LYS A 124 -11.49 9.74 -23.12
C LYS A 124 -11.44 8.64 -22.08
N ALA A 125 -12.60 8.20 -21.60
CA ALA A 125 -12.68 7.11 -20.63
C ALA A 125 -13.96 6.29 -20.81
N VAL A 126 -13.91 5.01 -20.41
CA VAL A 126 -15.05 4.11 -20.35
C VAL A 126 -15.04 3.33 -19.03
N PHE A 127 -16.22 3.05 -18.48
CA PHE A 127 -16.36 2.32 -17.22
C PHE A 127 -16.79 0.86 -17.45
N VAL A 128 -16.13 -0.05 -16.75
CA VAL A 128 -16.47 -1.48 -16.68
C VAL A 128 -16.78 -1.85 -15.23
N PRO A 129 -18.05 -2.04 -14.86
CA PRO A 129 -18.40 -2.44 -13.50
C PRO A 129 -18.04 -3.90 -13.25
N GLY A 130 -17.47 -4.21 -12.07
CA GLY A 130 -17.28 -5.60 -11.62
C GLY A 130 -16.10 -5.81 -10.69
N ASP A 131 -16.06 -7.01 -10.12
CA ASP A 131 -14.99 -7.49 -9.24
C ASP A 131 -13.88 -8.13 -10.09
N VAL A 132 -12.65 -7.62 -9.97
CA VAL A 132 -11.46 -8.16 -10.66
C VAL A 132 -11.14 -9.61 -10.26
N SER A 133 -11.71 -10.10 -9.17
CA SER A 133 -11.61 -11.50 -8.80
C SER A 133 -12.44 -12.43 -9.70
N GLU A 134 -13.20 -11.90 -10.66
CA GLU A 134 -13.98 -12.65 -11.64
C GLU A 134 -13.31 -12.64 -13.02
N ASN A 135 -13.09 -13.83 -13.62
CA ASN A 135 -12.49 -13.93 -14.96
C ASN A 135 -13.26 -13.12 -16.00
N ALA A 136 -14.60 -13.19 -15.95
CA ALA A 136 -15.46 -12.48 -16.90
C ALA A 136 -15.28 -10.97 -16.87
N VAL A 137 -14.96 -10.39 -15.69
CA VAL A 137 -14.67 -8.96 -15.56
C VAL A 137 -13.32 -8.63 -16.18
N CYS A 138 -12.28 -9.44 -15.91
CA CYS A 138 -10.94 -9.24 -16.48
C CYS A 138 -10.96 -9.40 -18.02
N ASP A 139 -11.70 -10.37 -18.55
CA ASP A 139 -11.83 -10.54 -20.00
C ASP A 139 -12.61 -9.36 -20.61
N ARG A 140 -13.69 -8.88 -19.96
CA ARG A 140 -14.50 -7.76 -20.43
C ARG A 140 -13.73 -6.44 -20.43
N MET A 141 -12.89 -6.14 -19.42
CA MET A 141 -12.10 -4.90 -19.39
C MET A 141 -11.12 -4.83 -20.56
N VAL A 142 -10.51 -5.97 -20.91
CA VAL A 142 -9.59 -6.05 -22.07
C VAL A 142 -10.35 -5.98 -23.38
N ALA A 143 -11.48 -6.69 -23.51
CA ALA A 143 -12.35 -6.59 -24.68
C ALA A 143 -12.81 -5.14 -24.91
N THR A 144 -13.22 -4.44 -23.85
CA THR A 144 -13.61 -3.02 -23.91
C THR A 144 -12.46 -2.13 -24.40
N ALA A 145 -11.23 -2.36 -23.94
CA ALA A 145 -10.06 -1.61 -24.41
C ALA A 145 -9.84 -1.80 -25.94
N VAL A 146 -10.00 -3.04 -26.42
CA VAL A 146 -9.85 -3.36 -27.84
C VAL A 146 -11.00 -2.76 -28.67
N GLU A 147 -12.23 -2.94 -28.24
CA GLU A 147 -13.43 -2.49 -28.96
C GLU A 147 -13.53 -0.97 -29.04
N GLN A 148 -13.24 -0.27 -27.95
CA GLN A 148 -13.38 1.18 -27.88
C GLN A 148 -12.18 1.95 -28.42
N TYR A 149 -10.98 1.37 -28.28
CA TYR A 149 -9.72 2.10 -28.53
C TYR A 149 -8.69 1.33 -29.37
N GLY A 150 -9.04 0.15 -29.89
CA GLY A 150 -8.19 -0.61 -30.81
C GLY A 150 -7.07 -1.42 -30.19
N GLY A 151 -6.97 -1.48 -28.86
CA GLY A 151 -5.97 -2.30 -28.18
C GLY A 151 -5.65 -1.87 -26.76
N LEU A 152 -4.60 -2.46 -26.18
CA LEU A 152 -4.13 -2.21 -24.81
C LEU A 152 -2.62 -1.91 -24.81
N ASP A 153 -2.21 -0.74 -24.35
CA ASP A 153 -0.80 -0.34 -24.28
C ASP A 153 -0.22 -0.47 -22.88
N ALA A 154 -1.03 -0.23 -21.83
CA ALA A 154 -0.59 -0.37 -20.45
C ALA A 154 -1.74 -0.72 -19.49
N ALA A 155 -1.39 -1.16 -18.28
CA ALA A 155 -2.36 -1.45 -17.23
C ALA A 155 -1.84 -1.09 -15.83
N LEU A 156 -2.72 -0.53 -15.00
CA LEU A 156 -2.51 -0.27 -13.60
C LEU A 156 -3.43 -1.16 -12.76
N ASN A 157 -2.88 -2.25 -12.22
CA ASN A 157 -3.58 -3.17 -11.34
C ASN A 157 -3.57 -2.62 -9.91
N ASN A 158 -4.53 -1.72 -9.62
CA ASN A 158 -4.62 -0.99 -8.35
C ASN A 158 -5.72 -1.50 -7.43
N ALA A 159 -6.72 -2.23 -7.93
CA ALA A 159 -7.79 -2.77 -7.10
C ALA A 159 -7.25 -3.62 -5.94
N GLY A 160 -7.80 -3.43 -4.74
CA GLY A 160 -7.39 -4.17 -3.56
C GLY A 160 -8.20 -3.80 -2.33
N VAL A 161 -8.13 -4.65 -1.31
CA VAL A 161 -8.81 -4.51 -0.02
C VAL A 161 -7.86 -4.83 1.13
N MET A 162 -8.13 -4.30 2.34
CA MET A 162 -7.40 -4.65 3.57
C MET A 162 -8.23 -5.54 4.50
N ASP A 163 -9.54 -5.54 4.35
CA ASP A 163 -10.51 -6.31 5.14
C ASP A 163 -11.52 -7.01 4.21
N ALA A 164 -12.39 -7.82 4.78
CA ALA A 164 -13.42 -8.55 4.05
C ALA A 164 -14.80 -7.89 4.09
N VAL A 165 -14.90 -6.69 4.65
CA VAL A 165 -16.15 -5.93 4.68
C VAL A 165 -16.27 -5.10 3.41
N TYR A 166 -17.44 -5.15 2.78
CA TYR A 166 -17.69 -4.35 1.58
C TYR A 166 -17.45 -2.84 1.84
N PRO A 167 -16.69 -2.13 1.00
CA PRO A 167 -16.29 -0.75 1.27
C PRO A 167 -17.43 0.27 1.38
N GLY A 168 -18.64 -0.07 0.90
CA GLY A 168 -19.85 0.73 1.05
C GLY A 168 -20.54 0.56 2.40
N ASP A 169 -20.21 -0.50 3.16
CA ASP A 169 -20.86 -0.78 4.43
C ASP A 169 -20.22 0.04 5.57
N PRO A 170 -21.04 0.51 6.53
CA PRO A 170 -20.53 1.14 7.74
C PRO A 170 -19.74 0.12 8.59
N ILE A 171 -18.74 0.60 9.32
CA ILE A 171 -17.99 -0.25 10.23
C ILE A 171 -18.84 -0.51 11.48
N ASP A 172 -18.95 -1.79 11.85
CA ASP A 172 -19.59 -2.28 13.08
C ASP A 172 -18.70 -3.39 13.64
N TYR A 173 -17.85 -3.04 14.60
CA TYR A 173 -16.85 -3.95 15.13
C TYR A 173 -17.45 -5.27 15.64
N ASP A 174 -18.55 -5.21 16.41
CA ASP A 174 -19.13 -6.39 17.02
C ASP A 174 -19.63 -7.41 16.00
N LYS A 175 -20.19 -6.95 14.89
CA LYS A 175 -20.67 -7.80 13.80
C LYS A 175 -19.57 -8.22 12.82
N GLN A 176 -18.52 -7.40 12.67
CA GLN A 176 -17.54 -7.55 11.60
C GLN A 176 -16.15 -8.01 12.08
N LYS A 177 -15.95 -8.20 13.41
CA LYS A 177 -14.64 -8.54 14.00
C LYS A 177 -13.94 -9.75 13.39
N SER A 178 -14.69 -10.70 12.82
CA SER A 178 -14.13 -11.84 12.08
C SER A 178 -13.69 -11.51 10.66
N LEU A 179 -14.16 -10.38 10.09
CA LEU A 179 -13.93 -9.97 8.71
C LEU A 179 -12.88 -8.86 8.58
N ILE A 180 -12.39 -8.36 9.70
CA ILE A 180 -11.45 -7.24 9.74
C ILE A 180 -10.05 -7.68 10.13
N MET A 181 -9.12 -6.76 10.05
CA MET A 181 -7.70 -6.96 10.41
C MET A 181 -7.55 -7.45 11.84
N THR A 182 -6.85 -8.59 12.02
CA THR A 182 -6.62 -9.22 13.31
C THR A 182 -5.36 -10.08 13.30
N ARG A 183 -4.95 -10.62 14.46
CA ARG A 183 -3.82 -11.54 14.58
C ARG A 183 -4.13 -12.86 13.86
N ILE A 184 -3.08 -13.56 13.43
CA ILE A 184 -3.21 -14.80 12.65
C ILE A 184 -4.00 -15.91 13.39
N ASP A 185 -3.88 -15.98 14.72
CA ASP A 185 -4.59 -16.94 15.56
C ASP A 185 -6.09 -16.63 15.72
N GLN A 186 -6.52 -15.44 15.32
CA GLN A 186 -7.89 -14.94 15.40
C GLN A 186 -8.52 -14.65 14.03
N ALA A 187 -7.72 -14.72 12.96
CA ALA A 187 -8.19 -14.46 11.60
C ALA A 187 -9.14 -15.57 11.14
N SER A 188 -10.29 -15.17 10.58
CA SER A 188 -11.23 -16.11 9.98
C SER A 188 -10.81 -16.51 8.57
N ASP A 189 -11.31 -17.65 8.11
CA ASP A 189 -11.14 -18.09 6.71
C ASP A 189 -11.83 -17.10 5.75
N ASP A 190 -12.98 -16.54 6.11
CA ASP A 190 -13.67 -15.54 5.27
C ASP A 190 -12.84 -14.28 5.06
N TYR A 191 -12.18 -13.77 6.12
CA TYR A 191 -11.24 -12.66 5.99
C TYR A 191 -10.07 -13.02 5.08
N TRP A 192 -9.47 -14.20 5.27
CA TRP A 192 -8.39 -14.71 4.44
C TRP A 192 -8.82 -14.82 2.98
N ASP A 193 -9.92 -15.50 2.71
CA ASP A 193 -10.38 -15.81 1.37
C ASP A 193 -10.74 -14.57 0.57
N VAL A 194 -11.44 -13.61 1.15
CA VAL A 194 -11.80 -12.37 0.45
C VAL A 194 -10.56 -11.56 0.10
N VAL A 195 -9.64 -11.36 1.04
CA VAL A 195 -8.43 -10.56 0.79
C VAL A 195 -7.52 -11.24 -0.24
N MET A 196 -7.30 -12.54 -0.14
CA MET A 196 -6.51 -13.29 -1.12
C MET A 196 -7.18 -13.34 -2.49
N ARG A 197 -8.49 -13.52 -2.52
CA ARG A 197 -9.28 -13.57 -3.76
C ARG A 197 -9.18 -12.24 -4.52
N VAL A 198 -9.35 -11.11 -3.86
CA VAL A 198 -9.27 -9.79 -4.51
C VAL A 198 -7.82 -9.42 -4.84
N ASN A 199 -6.93 -9.43 -3.85
CA ASN A 199 -5.60 -8.85 -3.99
C ASN A 199 -4.62 -9.74 -4.78
N ALA A 200 -4.65 -11.06 -4.58
CA ALA A 200 -3.72 -11.98 -5.22
C ALA A 200 -4.32 -12.62 -6.47
N THR A 201 -5.48 -13.28 -6.33
CA THR A 201 -6.14 -13.94 -7.46
C THR A 201 -6.65 -12.92 -8.47
N GLY A 202 -7.18 -11.78 -8.02
CA GLY A 202 -7.62 -10.69 -8.91
C GLY A 202 -6.46 -10.16 -9.76
N VAL A 203 -5.31 -9.84 -9.14
CA VAL A 203 -4.12 -9.38 -9.89
C VAL A 203 -3.62 -10.45 -10.87
N PHE A 204 -3.59 -11.72 -10.46
CA PHE A 204 -3.24 -12.81 -11.38
C PHE A 204 -4.18 -12.87 -12.59
N ARG A 205 -5.49 -12.70 -12.39
CA ARG A 205 -6.49 -12.72 -13.46
C ARG A 205 -6.37 -11.52 -14.38
N CYS A 206 -6.16 -10.33 -13.83
CA CYS A 206 -5.87 -9.11 -14.59
C CYS A 206 -4.62 -9.30 -15.47
N LEU A 207 -3.48 -9.65 -14.87
CA LEU A 207 -2.23 -9.93 -15.59
C LEU A 207 -2.44 -10.92 -16.72
N ARG A 208 -3.15 -12.02 -16.47
CA ARG A 208 -3.40 -13.04 -17.48
C ARG A 208 -4.20 -12.52 -18.68
N ALA A 209 -5.24 -11.73 -18.46
CA ALA A 209 -6.05 -11.15 -19.52
C ALA A 209 -5.27 -10.09 -20.31
N GLU A 210 -4.58 -9.20 -19.60
CA GLU A 210 -3.76 -8.12 -20.15
C GLU A 210 -2.60 -8.65 -20.99
N LEU A 211 -1.85 -9.59 -20.44
CA LEU A 211 -0.69 -10.21 -21.11
C LEU A 211 -1.10 -10.98 -22.36
N ARG A 212 -2.23 -11.73 -22.31
CA ARG A 212 -2.77 -12.38 -23.51
C ARG A 212 -3.05 -11.40 -24.65
N GLN A 213 -3.62 -10.23 -24.32
CA GLN A 213 -3.90 -9.20 -25.31
C GLN A 213 -2.62 -8.52 -25.81
N MET A 214 -1.69 -8.18 -24.92
CA MET A 214 -0.40 -7.59 -25.30
C MET A 214 0.42 -8.53 -26.18
N MET A 215 0.44 -9.83 -25.86
CA MET A 215 1.06 -10.87 -26.71
C MET A 215 0.41 -10.96 -28.09
N LYS A 216 -0.92 -10.95 -28.16
CA LYS A 216 -1.64 -10.98 -29.44
C LYS A 216 -1.32 -9.75 -30.30
N GLN A 217 -1.14 -8.59 -29.71
CA GLN A 217 -0.79 -7.34 -30.39
C GLN A 217 0.65 -7.30 -30.86
N ASN A 218 1.57 -7.98 -30.19
CA ASN A 218 3.00 -8.05 -30.49
C ASN A 218 3.66 -6.66 -30.67
N ARG A 219 3.34 -5.71 -29.76
CA ARG A 219 3.89 -4.35 -29.80
C ARG A 219 4.41 -3.87 -28.45
N GLY A 220 4.67 -4.82 -27.53
CA GLY A 220 5.10 -4.53 -26.18
C GLY A 220 3.97 -4.00 -25.28
N GLY A 221 4.33 -3.47 -24.12
CA GLY A 221 3.40 -2.90 -23.15
C GLY A 221 4.05 -2.58 -21.82
N ALA A 222 3.28 -2.00 -20.90
CA ALA A 222 3.72 -1.75 -19.53
C ALA A 222 2.62 -2.05 -18.52
N ILE A 223 2.93 -2.80 -17.48
CA ILE A 223 2.00 -3.12 -16.39
C ILE A 223 2.62 -2.69 -15.06
N VAL A 224 1.83 -2.02 -14.23
CA VAL A 224 2.18 -1.70 -12.85
C VAL A 224 1.18 -2.34 -11.89
N ASN A 225 1.68 -3.16 -10.99
CA ASN A 225 0.89 -3.78 -9.93
C ASN A 225 1.03 -2.97 -8.62
N VAL A 226 -0.07 -2.65 -7.97
CA VAL A 226 -0.06 -1.95 -6.70
C VAL A 226 0.07 -2.94 -5.56
N ALA A 227 1.29 -3.04 -5.03
CA ALA A 227 1.59 -3.83 -3.84
C ALA A 227 1.45 -2.98 -2.55
N SER A 228 2.42 -3.04 -1.64
CA SER A 228 2.49 -2.31 -0.37
C SER A 228 3.83 -2.60 0.29
N VAL A 229 4.25 -1.81 1.27
CA VAL A 229 5.31 -2.19 2.23
C VAL A 229 5.00 -3.54 2.90
N ALA A 230 3.72 -3.90 3.04
CA ALA A 230 3.26 -5.21 3.50
C ALA A 230 3.62 -6.36 2.53
N GLY A 231 4.06 -6.08 1.31
CA GLY A 231 4.63 -7.04 0.36
C GLY A 231 6.16 -7.11 0.40
N LEU A 232 6.82 -6.24 1.18
CA LEU A 232 8.27 -6.20 1.38
C LEU A 232 8.68 -6.70 2.77
N ARG A 233 7.80 -6.58 3.75
CA ARG A 233 8.04 -6.96 5.14
C ARG A 233 6.75 -7.39 5.83
N GLY A 234 6.88 -8.00 7.01
CA GLY A 234 5.73 -8.32 7.86
C GLY A 234 5.04 -7.06 8.41
N PHE A 235 3.74 -7.16 8.60
CA PHE A 235 2.91 -6.12 9.21
C PHE A 235 1.96 -6.79 10.20
N GLY A 236 2.10 -6.47 11.49
CA GLY A 236 1.32 -7.11 12.55
C GLY A 236 -0.19 -6.92 12.34
N GLY A 237 -0.96 -7.98 12.58
CA GLY A 237 -2.41 -7.97 12.55
C GLY A 237 -3.08 -7.90 11.18
N THR A 238 -2.33 -8.15 10.12
CA THR A 238 -2.86 -8.14 8.75
C THR A 238 -2.38 -9.34 7.94
N PRO A 239 -2.54 -10.60 8.43
CA PRO A 239 -1.91 -11.78 7.82
C PRO A 239 -2.30 -11.97 6.36
N SER A 240 -3.59 -11.88 6.04
CA SER A 240 -4.09 -12.04 4.66
C SER A 240 -3.58 -10.95 3.73
N TYR A 241 -3.56 -9.71 4.21
CA TYR A 241 -3.07 -8.58 3.43
C TYR A 241 -1.57 -8.72 3.14
N VAL A 242 -0.76 -9.04 4.15
CA VAL A 242 0.69 -9.29 3.99
C VAL A 242 0.94 -10.41 2.98
N ALA A 243 0.28 -11.55 3.14
CA ALA A 243 0.41 -12.69 2.23
C ALA A 243 0.03 -12.29 0.80
N SER A 244 -1.09 -11.58 0.63
CA SER A 244 -1.57 -11.16 -0.69
C SER A 244 -0.60 -10.19 -1.39
N LYS A 245 -0.01 -9.24 -0.65
CA LYS A 245 0.93 -8.26 -1.23
C LYS A 245 2.31 -8.86 -1.54
N HIS A 246 2.75 -9.89 -0.80
CA HIS A 246 3.89 -10.71 -1.19
C HIS A 246 3.61 -11.51 -2.48
N ALA A 247 2.40 -12.06 -2.63
CA ALA A 247 1.98 -12.73 -3.85
C ALA A 247 2.02 -11.78 -5.07
N VAL A 248 1.54 -10.54 -4.94
CA VAL A 248 1.60 -9.52 -6.00
C VAL A 248 3.05 -9.26 -6.44
N ASN A 249 3.98 -9.13 -5.48
CA ASN A 249 5.40 -8.93 -5.79
C ASN A 249 6.03 -10.16 -6.47
N GLY A 250 5.63 -11.37 -6.07
CA GLY A 250 6.02 -12.62 -6.73
C GLY A 250 5.52 -12.70 -8.18
N LEU A 251 4.22 -12.43 -8.40
CA LEU A 251 3.61 -12.38 -9.72
C LEU A 251 4.27 -11.34 -10.64
N THR A 252 4.61 -10.18 -10.09
CA THR A 252 5.31 -9.11 -10.82
C THR A 252 6.65 -9.58 -11.36
N LYS A 253 7.48 -10.23 -10.53
CA LYS A 253 8.79 -10.75 -10.94
C LYS A 253 8.67 -11.86 -11.97
N ASN A 254 7.75 -12.80 -11.75
CA ASN A 254 7.52 -13.89 -12.69
C ASN A 254 7.06 -13.36 -14.06
N ALA A 255 6.04 -12.49 -14.08
CA ALA A 255 5.57 -11.90 -15.32
C ALA A 255 6.65 -11.08 -16.04
N ALA A 256 7.50 -10.36 -15.32
CA ALA A 256 8.61 -9.62 -15.91
C ALA A 256 9.60 -10.54 -16.63
N ILE A 257 9.95 -11.68 -16.03
CA ILE A 257 10.86 -12.67 -16.64
C ILE A 257 10.24 -13.28 -17.90
N ASP A 258 8.98 -13.72 -17.81
CA ASP A 258 8.30 -14.42 -18.89
C ASP A 258 8.03 -13.53 -20.11
N TYR A 259 7.77 -12.22 -19.88
CA TYR A 259 7.28 -11.33 -20.93
C TYR A 259 8.24 -10.21 -21.36
N ALA A 260 9.41 -10.05 -20.71
CA ALA A 260 10.44 -9.13 -21.16
C ALA A 260 10.91 -9.40 -22.61
N PRO A 261 11.05 -10.67 -23.07
CA PRO A 261 11.42 -10.95 -24.47
C PRO A 261 10.43 -10.39 -25.50
N TYR A 262 9.22 -10.08 -25.07
CA TYR A 262 8.16 -9.51 -25.93
C TYR A 262 8.01 -8.00 -25.79
N GLY A 263 8.96 -7.34 -25.11
CA GLY A 263 8.92 -5.90 -24.87
C GLY A 263 7.86 -5.46 -23.87
N ILE A 264 7.36 -6.37 -23.02
CA ILE A 264 6.39 -6.04 -21.98
C ILE A 264 7.13 -5.89 -20.65
N ARG A 265 6.97 -4.73 -20.01
CA ARG A 265 7.54 -4.41 -18.71
C ARG A 265 6.48 -4.60 -17.62
N VAL A 266 6.86 -5.26 -16.53
CA VAL A 266 5.98 -5.47 -15.38
C VAL A 266 6.72 -5.07 -14.10
N ASN A 267 6.19 -4.09 -13.38
CA ASN A 267 6.77 -3.61 -12.13
C ASN A 267 5.70 -3.53 -11.03
N SER A 268 6.11 -3.43 -9.77
CA SER A 268 5.20 -3.10 -8.69
C SER A 268 5.65 -1.87 -7.91
N VAL A 269 4.68 -1.18 -7.29
CA VAL A 269 4.92 -0.11 -6.33
C VAL A 269 4.49 -0.56 -4.94
N CYS A 270 5.32 -0.29 -3.94
CA CYS A 270 5.18 -0.74 -2.56
C CYS A 270 5.15 0.49 -1.65
N MET A 271 3.96 1.11 -1.51
CA MET A 271 3.78 2.30 -0.69
C MET A 271 3.59 1.97 0.78
N ALA A 272 3.96 2.91 1.64
CA ALA A 272 3.51 2.99 3.03
C ALA A 272 2.13 3.68 3.10
N ASN A 273 1.80 4.28 4.24
CA ASN A 273 0.55 5.00 4.40
C ASN A 273 0.41 6.08 3.32
N THR A 274 -0.76 6.08 2.70
CA THR A 274 -1.17 7.06 1.70
C THR A 274 -2.56 7.56 2.08
N ALA A 275 -2.77 8.87 2.09
CA ALA A 275 -4.04 9.49 2.47
C ALA A 275 -5.16 9.08 1.51
N THR A 276 -5.83 7.98 1.79
CA THR A 276 -6.89 7.37 0.98
C THR A 276 -8.05 6.88 1.85
N PRO A 277 -9.26 6.74 1.30
CA PRO A 277 -10.39 6.16 2.03
C PRO A 277 -10.10 4.76 2.62
N MET A 278 -9.25 3.97 1.97
CA MET A 278 -8.82 2.65 2.50
C MET A 278 -8.04 2.79 3.79
N VAL A 279 -7.08 3.70 3.88
CA VAL A 279 -6.27 3.94 5.08
C VAL A 279 -7.12 4.59 6.18
N GLU A 280 -7.98 5.53 5.83
CA GLU A 280 -8.94 6.15 6.75
C GLU A 280 -9.84 5.10 7.43
N ARG A 281 -10.41 4.20 6.62
CA ARG A 281 -11.20 3.06 7.08
C ARG A 281 -10.39 2.14 7.99
N ALA A 282 -9.17 1.78 7.61
CA ALA A 282 -8.29 0.95 8.44
C ALA A 282 -8.02 1.58 9.81
N MET A 283 -7.79 2.88 9.85
CA MET A 283 -7.59 3.63 11.10
C MET A 283 -8.86 3.70 11.94
N GLN A 284 -10.04 3.77 11.32
CA GLN A 284 -11.33 3.71 12.02
C GLN A 284 -11.53 2.32 12.65
N ILE A 285 -11.31 1.23 11.91
CA ILE A 285 -11.39 -0.15 12.41
C ILE A 285 -10.48 -0.33 13.65
N LEU A 286 -9.25 0.18 13.59
CA LEU A 286 -8.31 0.08 14.71
C LEU A 286 -8.80 0.86 15.95
N ARG A 287 -9.43 2.02 15.77
CA ARG A 287 -10.01 2.79 16.88
C ARG A 287 -11.20 2.08 17.52
N GLU A 288 -12.12 1.56 16.71
CA GLU A 288 -13.28 0.82 17.23
C GLU A 288 -12.87 -0.46 17.95
N ARG A 289 -11.88 -1.18 17.41
CA ARG A 289 -11.28 -2.32 18.10
C ARG A 289 -10.69 -1.91 19.45
N ALA A 290 -9.89 -0.85 19.50
CA ALA A 290 -9.27 -0.39 20.73
C ALA A 290 -10.32 -0.01 21.80
N GLN A 291 -11.44 0.60 21.38
CA GLN A 291 -12.56 0.91 22.25
C GLN A 291 -13.26 -0.35 22.79
N ALA A 292 -13.45 -1.35 21.93
CA ALA A 292 -14.15 -2.59 22.28
C ALA A 292 -13.31 -3.54 23.15
N THR A 293 -11.99 -3.57 22.95
CA THR A 293 -11.10 -4.55 23.61
C THR A 293 -10.25 -3.97 24.72
N GLY A 294 -10.16 -2.64 24.84
CA GLY A 294 -9.22 -1.96 25.73
C GLY A 294 -7.75 -2.08 25.32
N GLU A 295 -7.45 -2.72 24.18
CA GLU A 295 -6.11 -2.83 23.61
C GLU A 295 -5.74 -1.52 22.93
N ALA A 296 -5.09 -0.62 23.67
CA ALA A 296 -4.53 0.61 23.08
C ALA A 296 -3.30 0.29 22.22
N GLY A 297 -3.34 0.75 21.01
CA GLY A 297 -2.20 0.65 20.09
C GLY A 297 -2.30 -0.51 19.12
N GLY A 298 -1.84 -0.22 17.91
CA GLY A 298 -1.92 -1.13 16.79
C GLY A 298 -1.27 -2.49 17.10
N ILE A 299 -1.78 -3.46 16.46
CA ILE A 299 -1.42 -4.86 16.46
C ILE A 299 0.10 -5.01 16.24
N GLY A 300 0.89 -5.01 17.32
CA GLY A 300 2.32 -5.38 17.29
C GLY A 300 3.23 -4.54 16.39
N MET A 301 2.86 -3.32 16.04
CA MET A 301 3.72 -2.46 15.22
C MET A 301 4.75 -1.73 16.07
N ILE A 302 6.00 -2.16 15.97
CA ILE A 302 7.15 -1.51 16.64
C ILE A 302 7.56 -0.23 15.89
N LYS A 303 7.37 -0.19 14.58
CA LYS A 303 7.69 0.94 13.71
C LYS A 303 6.44 1.43 12.98
N THR A 304 6.09 2.68 13.19
CA THR A 304 4.85 3.27 12.70
C THR A 304 5.04 4.45 11.74
N LYS A 305 6.23 5.06 11.70
CA LYS A 305 6.51 6.27 10.91
C LYS A 305 7.56 6.00 9.82
N SER A 306 7.37 6.59 8.65
CA SER A 306 8.40 6.68 7.61
C SER A 306 9.39 7.80 7.92
N LEU A 307 10.54 7.82 7.21
CA LEU A 307 11.49 8.93 7.32
C LEU A 307 10.85 10.24 6.86
N LEU A 308 9.98 10.19 5.84
CA LEU A 308 9.23 11.36 5.38
C LEU A 308 8.36 11.92 6.52
N GLN A 309 7.55 11.09 7.18
CA GLN A 309 6.71 11.51 8.29
C GLN A 309 7.52 12.10 9.46
N TYR A 310 8.72 11.56 9.72
CA TYR A 310 9.63 12.10 10.73
C TYR A 310 10.25 13.45 10.32
N SER A 311 10.47 13.64 9.03
CA SER A 311 11.10 14.86 8.48
C SER A 311 10.10 15.98 8.18
N ASP A 312 8.81 15.67 8.08
CA ASP A 312 7.74 16.63 7.81
C ASP A 312 7.20 17.23 9.11
N GLN A 313 7.05 18.57 9.19
CA GLN A 313 6.51 19.25 10.37
C GLN A 313 5.10 18.82 10.76
N GLN A 314 4.30 18.39 9.77
CA GLN A 314 2.94 17.90 9.96
C GLN A 314 2.89 16.39 10.17
N GLY A 315 4.00 15.67 9.94
CA GLY A 315 4.07 14.22 10.03
C GLY A 315 3.12 13.53 9.04
N ARG A 316 2.94 14.11 7.85
CA ARG A 316 1.94 13.69 6.88
C ARG A 316 2.23 12.32 6.26
N ASP A 317 1.18 11.63 5.88
CA ASP A 317 1.24 10.50 4.95
C ASP A 317 1.55 10.99 3.52
N SER A 318 1.97 10.07 2.64
CA SER A 318 2.04 10.38 1.21
C SER A 318 0.64 10.64 0.64
N THR A 319 0.56 11.45 -0.41
CA THR A 319 -0.69 11.73 -1.11
C THR A 319 -0.92 10.77 -2.28
N PRO A 320 -2.16 10.58 -2.73
CA PRO A 320 -2.45 9.85 -3.96
C PRO A 320 -1.68 10.39 -5.17
N ALA A 321 -1.51 11.71 -5.28
CA ALA A 321 -0.80 12.35 -6.38
C ALA A 321 0.68 11.96 -6.43
N GLU A 322 1.35 11.88 -5.26
CA GLU A 322 2.75 11.45 -5.14
C GLU A 322 2.93 9.98 -5.56
N GLN A 323 2.05 9.09 -5.11
CA GLN A 323 2.11 7.67 -5.47
C GLN A 323 1.81 7.46 -6.96
N VAL A 324 0.78 8.11 -7.47
CA VAL A 324 0.41 8.04 -8.89
C VAL A 324 1.52 8.58 -9.80
N ALA A 325 2.30 9.57 -9.37
CA ALA A 325 3.43 10.07 -10.16
C ALA A 325 4.44 8.96 -10.49
N VAL A 326 4.78 8.11 -9.52
CA VAL A 326 5.68 6.96 -9.74
C VAL A 326 4.99 5.90 -10.60
N MET A 327 3.71 5.60 -10.37
CA MET A 327 2.96 4.63 -11.18
C MET A 327 2.94 5.04 -12.65
N LEU A 328 2.65 6.31 -12.95
CA LEU A 328 2.61 6.81 -14.32
C LEU A 328 4.01 6.84 -14.97
N PHE A 329 5.04 7.20 -14.21
CA PHE A 329 6.43 7.06 -14.67
C PHE A 329 6.73 5.63 -15.10
N LEU A 330 6.38 4.64 -14.30
CA LEU A 330 6.61 3.22 -14.61
C LEU A 330 5.78 2.70 -15.79
N LEU A 331 4.60 3.28 -16.05
CA LEU A 331 3.79 2.98 -17.25
C LEU A 331 4.34 3.66 -18.52
N SER A 332 5.07 4.76 -18.38
CA SER A 332 5.54 5.58 -19.49
C SER A 332 6.81 5.02 -20.14
N PRO A 333 7.18 5.50 -21.36
CA PRO A 333 8.45 5.17 -22.00
C PRO A 333 9.69 5.64 -21.22
N GLU A 334 9.55 6.60 -20.30
CA GLU A 334 10.65 7.10 -19.46
C GLU A 334 11.29 6.00 -18.61
N SER A 335 10.54 4.94 -18.31
CA SER A 335 10.99 3.76 -17.56
C SER A 335 11.32 2.55 -18.46
N SER A 336 11.73 2.79 -19.71
CA SER A 336 11.98 1.74 -20.70
C SER A 336 13.00 0.66 -20.30
N ASN A 337 13.90 0.97 -19.37
CA ASN A 337 14.91 0.03 -18.84
C ASN A 337 14.50 -0.56 -17.46
N LEU A 338 13.24 -0.45 -17.06
CA LEU A 338 12.78 -0.88 -15.74
C LEU A 338 11.72 -1.97 -15.86
N THR A 339 12.06 -3.20 -15.44
CA THR A 339 11.12 -4.32 -15.35
C THR A 339 11.51 -5.26 -14.21
N GLY A 340 10.54 -5.92 -13.58
CA GLY A 340 10.74 -6.91 -12.52
C GLY A 340 11.05 -6.36 -11.14
N ALA A 341 11.05 -5.04 -10.97
CA ALA A 341 11.34 -4.42 -9.69
C ALA A 341 10.09 -4.18 -8.83
N ASN A 342 10.29 -4.24 -7.52
CA ASN A 342 9.32 -3.84 -6.52
C ASN A 342 9.80 -2.52 -5.91
N TYR A 343 9.25 -1.41 -6.36
CA TYR A 343 9.70 -0.07 -5.97
C TYR A 343 9.09 0.33 -4.63
N ALA A 344 9.91 0.50 -3.60
CA ALA A 344 9.49 1.10 -2.35
C ALA A 344 9.20 2.60 -2.57
N THR A 345 7.93 2.97 -2.48
CA THR A 345 7.45 4.37 -2.58
C THR A 345 6.89 4.79 -1.23
N ASP A 346 7.66 4.56 -0.19
CA ASP A 346 7.24 4.45 1.20
C ASP A 346 7.81 5.56 2.11
N GLY A 347 8.39 6.59 1.54
CA GLY A 347 9.02 7.67 2.30
C GLY A 347 10.17 7.19 3.19
N GLY A 348 10.86 6.10 2.82
CA GLY A 348 11.94 5.50 3.59
C GLY A 348 11.46 4.59 4.74
N PHE A 349 10.21 4.15 4.73
CA PHE A 349 9.65 3.29 5.77
C PHE A 349 10.37 1.94 5.88
N THR A 350 10.80 1.35 4.77
CA THR A 350 11.48 0.04 4.74
C THR A 350 13.01 0.13 4.74
N THR A 351 13.57 1.31 4.86
CA THR A 351 15.03 1.53 4.81
C THR A 351 15.76 1.02 6.06
N TYR A 352 15.06 0.88 7.20
CA TYR A 352 15.65 0.44 8.47
C TYR A 352 14.72 -0.44 9.28
#